data_ff490000eb34b95f2ff3cf1222d4a1da
#
_entry.id   ff490000eb34b95f2ff3cf1222d4a1da
#
_cell.length_a   1.000
_cell.length_b   1.000
_cell.length_c   1.000
_cell.angle_alpha   90.00
_cell.angle_beta   90.00
_cell.angle_gamma   90.00
#
_symmetry.space_group_name_H-M   'P 1'
#
loop_
_entity.id
_entity.type
_entity.pdbx_description
1 polymer ?
#
loop_
_entity_poly.entity_id
_entity_poly.type
_entity_poly.pdbx_seq_one_letter_code
_entity_poly.pdbx_strand_id
1 'polypeptide(L)'
;MSVESVKKIFEDNNLPLKVEETEGDTATVKTAAATWGVEEDQIAKTMGYKLKSGEYILILTKGGARVDNKKFKDKFKEKATMIPHDEVLEATGHPIGGVCPFGLKRPLRVYLDKTLKEFEIVYPAGGSDHSAVKVPVDMLEGITQGEWVDVCKNPVPAE
;
A
#
# COMPACT_ATOMS: atom_id res chain seq x y z
N MET A 1 -12.52 -13.45 -3.64
CA MET A 1 -11.34 -13.66 -2.77
C MET A 1 -10.31 -12.61 -3.11
N SER A 2 -9.60 -12.07 -2.13
CA SER A 2 -8.77 -10.90 -2.40
C SER A 2 -7.50 -11.19 -3.22
N VAL A 3 -6.83 -12.32 -2.99
CA VAL A 3 -5.67 -12.70 -3.82
C VAL A 3 -6.11 -12.93 -5.26
N GLU A 4 -7.23 -13.62 -5.45
CA GLU A 4 -7.75 -13.87 -6.79
C GLU A 4 -8.16 -12.58 -7.50
N SER A 5 -8.69 -11.59 -6.79
CA SER A 5 -9.04 -10.32 -7.41
C SER A 5 -7.80 -9.55 -7.86
N VAL A 6 -6.69 -9.65 -7.12
CA VAL A 6 -5.42 -9.05 -7.54
C VAL A 6 -4.87 -9.76 -8.77
N LYS A 7 -4.86 -11.10 -8.77
CA LYS A 7 -4.41 -11.89 -9.92
C LYS A 7 -5.23 -11.55 -11.16
N LYS A 8 -6.54 -11.42 -11.00
CA LYS A 8 -7.45 -11.11 -12.11
C LYS A 8 -7.15 -9.76 -12.74
N ILE A 9 -6.90 -8.73 -11.94
CA ILE A 9 -6.54 -7.40 -12.44
C ILE A 9 -5.27 -7.48 -13.28
N PHE A 10 -4.26 -8.23 -12.85
CA PHE A 10 -3.03 -8.37 -13.60
C PHE A 10 -3.24 -9.09 -14.93
N GLU A 11 -4.05 -10.16 -14.93
CA GLU A 11 -4.37 -10.90 -16.15
C GLU A 11 -5.19 -10.06 -17.11
N ASP A 12 -6.25 -9.42 -16.62
CA ASP A 12 -7.18 -8.64 -17.44
C ASP A 12 -6.49 -7.46 -18.14
N ASN A 13 -5.41 -6.94 -17.54
CA ASN A 13 -4.68 -5.80 -18.09
C ASN A 13 -3.34 -6.21 -18.72
N ASN A 14 -3.08 -7.51 -18.87
CA ASN A 14 -1.85 -8.05 -19.45
C ASN A 14 -0.59 -7.51 -18.77
N LEU A 15 -0.63 -7.37 -17.44
CA LEU A 15 0.49 -6.84 -16.69
C LEU A 15 1.51 -7.95 -16.40
N PRO A 16 2.84 -7.66 -16.52
CA PRO A 16 3.88 -8.65 -16.23
C PRO A 16 4.13 -8.79 -14.73
N LEU A 17 3.08 -8.86 -13.93
CA LEU A 17 3.14 -8.94 -12.49
C LEU A 17 2.47 -10.21 -12.01
N LYS A 18 3.00 -10.76 -10.90
CA LYS A 18 2.45 -11.97 -10.29
C LYS A 18 2.28 -11.77 -8.81
N VAL A 19 1.20 -12.32 -8.28
CA VAL A 19 1.07 -12.44 -6.82
C VAL A 19 1.87 -13.65 -6.39
N GLU A 20 2.82 -13.44 -5.50
CA GLU A 20 3.59 -14.53 -4.91
C GLU A 20 2.99 -14.84 -3.55
N GLU A 21 2.78 -16.12 -3.27
CA GLU A 21 2.23 -16.60 -2.02
C GLU A 21 3.25 -17.41 -1.26
N THR A 22 3.18 -17.39 0.06
CA THR A 22 4.14 -18.09 0.92
C THR A 22 3.43 -18.62 2.16
N GLU A 23 4.02 -19.60 2.83
CA GLU A 23 3.54 -20.03 4.13
C GLU A 23 3.98 -19.07 5.25
N GLY A 24 5.00 -18.24 4.99
CA GLY A 24 5.48 -17.26 5.95
C GLY A 24 4.52 -16.09 6.14
N ASP A 25 4.60 -15.46 7.30
CA ASP A 25 3.77 -14.30 7.63
C ASP A 25 4.28 -13.05 6.91
N THR A 26 3.38 -12.31 6.26
CA THR A 26 3.68 -11.04 5.61
C THR A 26 2.75 -9.92 6.08
N ALA A 27 2.12 -10.07 7.24
CA ALA A 27 1.14 -9.12 7.74
C ALA A 27 1.74 -7.78 8.16
N THR A 28 3.02 -7.77 8.58
CA THR A 28 3.71 -6.54 8.99
C THR A 28 4.91 -6.30 8.08
N VAL A 29 5.41 -5.05 8.09
CA VAL A 29 6.61 -4.71 7.32
C VAL A 29 7.79 -5.60 7.72
N LYS A 30 7.99 -5.78 9.02
CA LYS A 30 9.11 -6.58 9.54
C LYS A 30 9.02 -8.04 9.10
N THR A 31 7.86 -8.67 9.26
CA THR A 31 7.69 -10.08 8.90
C THR A 31 7.72 -10.27 7.38
N ALA A 32 7.14 -9.33 6.62
CA ALA A 32 7.19 -9.39 5.17
C ALA A 32 8.62 -9.27 4.65
N ALA A 33 9.40 -8.33 5.18
CA ALA A 33 10.79 -8.16 4.77
C ALA A 33 11.61 -9.41 5.05
N ALA A 34 11.43 -10.02 6.21
CA ALA A 34 12.14 -11.26 6.57
C ALA A 34 11.72 -12.41 5.65
N THR A 35 10.43 -12.55 5.38
CA THR A 35 9.89 -13.62 4.55
C THR A 35 10.39 -13.54 3.11
N TRP A 36 10.40 -12.33 2.54
CA TRP A 36 10.82 -12.13 1.14
C TRP A 36 12.32 -11.88 0.98
N GLY A 37 13.07 -11.74 2.09
CA GLY A 37 14.51 -11.51 2.04
C GLY A 37 14.90 -10.16 1.48
N VAL A 38 14.14 -9.11 1.81
CA VAL A 38 14.38 -7.74 1.34
C VAL A 38 14.46 -6.78 2.52
N GLU A 39 14.86 -5.55 2.25
CA GLU A 39 14.90 -4.51 3.29
C GLU A 39 13.48 -4.09 3.68
N GLU A 40 13.32 -3.69 4.94
CA GLU A 40 12.00 -3.26 5.43
C GLU A 40 11.43 -2.10 4.60
N ASP A 41 12.29 -1.16 4.17
CA ASP A 41 11.83 -0.03 3.37
C ASP A 41 11.42 -0.42 1.95
N GLN A 42 11.80 -1.60 1.46
CA GLN A 42 11.34 -2.11 0.17
C GLN A 42 9.92 -2.67 0.25
N ILE A 43 9.41 -2.93 1.44
CA ILE A 43 8.01 -3.30 1.61
C ILE A 43 7.18 -2.03 1.41
N ALA A 44 6.32 -2.03 0.42
CA ALA A 44 5.41 -0.91 0.21
C ALA A 44 4.17 -1.15 1.05
N LYS A 45 4.06 -0.41 2.15
CA LYS A 45 2.87 -0.56 3.00
C LYS A 45 1.75 0.31 2.48
N THR A 46 0.55 -0.22 2.52
CA THR A 46 -0.66 0.46 2.07
C THR A 46 -1.48 0.86 3.30
N MET A 47 -1.62 2.16 3.51
CA MET A 47 -2.35 2.70 4.64
C MET A 47 -3.72 3.17 4.17
N GLY A 48 -4.78 2.77 4.86
CA GLY A 48 -6.13 3.21 4.54
C GLY A 48 -6.59 4.31 5.48
N TYR A 49 -7.17 5.37 4.93
CA TYR A 49 -7.71 6.49 5.70
C TYR A 49 -9.16 6.75 5.33
N LYS A 50 -9.93 7.20 6.31
CA LYS A 50 -11.33 7.56 6.11
C LYS A 50 -11.46 9.07 6.31
N LEU A 51 -11.91 9.77 5.27
CA LEU A 51 -12.10 11.21 5.32
C LEU A 51 -13.44 11.55 5.98
N LYS A 52 -13.59 12.80 6.43
CA LYS A 52 -14.84 13.27 7.05
C LYS A 52 -16.05 13.10 6.15
N SER A 53 -15.84 13.18 4.83
CA SER A 53 -16.89 12.95 3.85
C SER A 53 -17.39 11.50 3.81
N GLY A 54 -16.67 10.58 4.46
CA GLY A 54 -16.93 9.16 4.36
C GLY A 54 -16.13 8.47 3.28
N GLU A 55 -15.40 9.21 2.46
CA GLU A 55 -14.57 8.63 1.42
C GLU A 55 -13.39 7.88 2.02
N TYR A 56 -13.10 6.69 1.47
CA TYR A 56 -11.90 5.93 1.83
C TYR A 56 -10.82 6.22 0.81
N ILE A 57 -9.58 6.39 1.28
CA ILE A 57 -8.41 6.58 0.42
C ILE A 57 -7.30 5.64 0.87
N LEU A 58 -6.38 5.34 -0.05
CA LEU A 58 -5.19 4.55 0.25
C LEU A 58 -3.95 5.37 -0.02
N ILE A 59 -2.96 5.25 0.86
CA ILE A 59 -1.65 5.87 0.68
C ILE A 59 -0.59 4.79 0.78
N LEU A 60 0.23 4.65 -0.26
CA LEU A 60 1.37 3.75 -0.26
C LEU A 60 2.63 4.50 0.15
N THR A 61 3.42 3.89 1.04
CA THR A 61 4.70 4.45 1.48
C THR A 61 5.74 3.34 1.55
N LYS A 62 7.03 3.71 1.65
CA LYS A 62 8.04 2.72 1.99
C LYS A 62 7.79 2.19 3.40
N GLY A 63 8.28 0.99 3.70
CA GLY A 63 7.92 0.27 4.92
C GLY A 63 8.19 1.00 6.22
N GLY A 64 9.32 1.69 6.34
CA GLY A 64 9.69 2.41 7.55
C GLY A 64 9.13 3.82 7.68
N ALA A 65 8.46 4.33 6.65
CA ALA A 65 7.94 5.70 6.67
C ALA A 65 6.69 5.83 7.55
N ARG A 66 6.49 7.02 8.08
CA ARG A 66 5.31 7.35 8.87
C ARG A 66 4.66 8.59 8.31
N VAL A 67 3.34 8.61 8.27
CA VAL A 67 2.59 9.77 7.81
C VAL A 67 2.77 10.92 8.81
N ASP A 68 3.07 12.10 8.30
CA ASP A 68 3.17 13.32 9.08
C ASP A 68 1.80 13.99 9.11
N ASN A 69 1.27 14.21 10.32
CA ASN A 69 -0.08 14.77 10.47
C ASN A 69 -0.23 16.16 9.86
N LYS A 70 0.81 16.98 9.94
CA LYS A 70 0.78 18.32 9.34
C LYS A 70 0.72 18.25 7.82
N LYS A 71 1.58 17.41 7.22
CA LYS A 71 1.60 17.22 5.76
C LYS A 71 0.28 16.64 5.26
N PHE A 72 -0.27 15.68 6.00
CA PHE A 72 -1.57 15.09 5.66
C PHE A 72 -2.66 16.16 5.69
N LYS A 73 -2.69 16.96 6.76
CA LYS A 73 -3.69 18.04 6.91
C LYS A 73 -3.53 19.08 5.81
N ASP A 74 -2.29 19.42 5.45
CA ASP A 74 -2.04 20.40 4.38
C ASP A 74 -2.57 19.88 3.03
N LYS A 75 -2.43 18.58 2.76
CA LYS A 75 -2.89 17.96 1.50
C LYS A 75 -4.39 17.74 1.49
N PHE A 76 -4.94 17.15 2.54
CA PHE A 76 -6.33 16.69 2.57
C PHE A 76 -7.27 17.63 3.32
N LYS A 77 -6.73 18.68 3.96
CA LYS A 77 -7.50 19.70 4.69
C LYS A 77 -8.26 19.16 5.89
N GLU A 78 -7.81 18.05 6.43
CA GLU A 78 -8.37 17.44 7.64
C GLU A 78 -7.36 16.53 8.31
N LYS A 79 -7.63 16.17 9.54
CA LYS A 79 -6.76 15.30 10.33
C LYS A 79 -6.78 13.88 9.77
N ALA A 80 -5.61 13.22 9.78
CA ALA A 80 -5.50 11.82 9.36
C ALA A 80 -6.28 10.92 10.32
N THR A 81 -7.21 10.16 9.79
CA THR A 81 -8.00 9.17 10.54
C THR A 81 -7.97 7.88 9.76
N MET A 82 -7.41 6.83 10.35
CA MET A 82 -7.33 5.53 9.68
C MET A 82 -8.71 4.90 9.55
N ILE A 83 -8.88 4.07 8.53
CA ILE A 83 -10.09 3.29 8.37
C ILE A 83 -10.24 2.39 9.62
N PRO A 84 -11.40 2.40 10.28
CA PRO A 84 -11.62 1.49 11.43
C PRO A 84 -11.40 0.03 11.03
N HIS A 85 -10.83 -0.76 11.94
CA HIS A 85 -10.51 -2.17 11.69
C HIS A 85 -11.66 -2.96 11.09
N ASP A 86 -12.87 -2.75 11.63
CA ASP A 86 -14.06 -3.48 11.18
C ASP A 86 -14.61 -3.01 9.83
N GLU A 87 -14.04 -1.93 9.26
CA GLU A 87 -14.46 -1.42 7.95
C GLU A 87 -13.45 -1.74 6.84
N VAL A 88 -12.24 -2.21 7.17
CA VAL A 88 -11.17 -2.39 6.19
C VAL A 88 -11.56 -3.36 5.07
N LEU A 89 -12.09 -4.53 5.42
CA LEU A 89 -12.49 -5.53 4.42
C LEU A 89 -13.59 -5.01 3.50
N GLU A 90 -14.58 -4.34 4.07
CA GLU A 90 -15.69 -3.78 3.28
C GLU A 90 -15.21 -2.63 2.40
N ALA A 91 -14.29 -1.81 2.88
CA ALA A 91 -13.79 -0.66 2.12
C ALA A 91 -12.88 -1.09 0.97
N THR A 92 -12.03 -2.08 1.18
CA THR A 92 -10.96 -2.43 0.22
C THR A 92 -11.16 -3.76 -0.49
N GLY A 93 -11.90 -4.69 0.11
CA GLY A 93 -11.99 -6.06 -0.37
C GLY A 93 -10.81 -6.91 0.09
N HIS A 94 -9.90 -6.36 0.88
CA HIS A 94 -8.73 -7.07 1.38
C HIS A 94 -8.77 -7.16 2.90
N PRO A 95 -8.30 -8.28 3.49
CA PRO A 95 -8.20 -8.39 4.95
C PRO A 95 -7.06 -7.54 5.47
N ILE A 96 -7.11 -7.21 6.76
CA ILE A 96 -6.00 -6.57 7.45
C ILE A 96 -4.76 -7.45 7.29
N GLY A 97 -3.61 -6.85 7.00
CA GLY A 97 -2.38 -7.58 6.71
C GLY A 97 -2.20 -7.89 5.23
N GLY A 98 -3.26 -7.78 4.42
CA GLY A 98 -3.20 -8.04 2.99
C GLY A 98 -3.63 -6.86 2.12
N VAL A 99 -3.90 -5.71 2.73
CA VAL A 99 -4.36 -4.53 1.98
C VAL A 99 -3.30 -4.08 0.98
N CYS A 100 -3.74 -3.88 -0.27
CA CYS A 100 -2.89 -3.39 -1.34
C CYS A 100 -3.75 -2.53 -2.29
N PRO A 101 -3.14 -1.79 -3.22
CA PRO A 101 -3.92 -0.93 -4.11
C PRO A 101 -4.48 -1.66 -5.33
N PHE A 102 -4.36 -2.98 -5.39
CA PHE A 102 -4.77 -3.79 -6.55
C PHE A 102 -6.04 -4.57 -6.23
N GLY A 103 -6.88 -4.78 -7.25
CA GLY A 103 -8.06 -5.63 -7.10
C GLY A 103 -9.03 -5.17 -6.04
N LEU A 104 -9.21 -3.87 -5.90
CA LEU A 104 -10.08 -3.29 -4.87
C LEU A 104 -11.55 -3.61 -5.14
N LYS A 105 -12.30 -3.84 -4.08
CA LYS A 105 -13.75 -4.13 -4.15
C LYS A 105 -14.54 -3.00 -4.78
N ARG A 106 -14.09 -1.76 -4.55
CA ARG A 106 -14.69 -0.55 -5.11
C ARG A 106 -13.58 0.42 -5.52
N PRO A 107 -13.85 1.38 -6.42
CA PRO A 107 -12.84 2.37 -6.77
C PRO A 107 -12.49 3.22 -5.56
N LEU A 108 -11.20 3.31 -5.23
CA LEU A 108 -10.67 4.19 -4.19
C LEU A 108 -9.60 5.05 -4.81
N ARG A 109 -9.49 6.29 -4.34
CA ARG A 109 -8.34 7.10 -4.72
C ARG A 109 -7.10 6.57 -4.04
N VAL A 110 -6.04 6.40 -4.82
CA VAL A 110 -4.75 5.91 -4.35
C VAL A 110 -3.74 7.05 -4.44
N TYR A 111 -2.96 7.21 -3.39
CA TYR A 111 -1.87 8.18 -3.35
C TYR A 111 -0.57 7.42 -3.15
N LEU A 112 0.47 7.87 -3.85
CA LEU A 112 1.79 7.25 -3.80
C LEU A 112 2.75 8.24 -3.16
N ASP A 113 3.28 7.90 -2.00
CA ASP A 113 4.20 8.80 -1.33
C ASP A 113 5.59 8.79 -1.99
N LYS A 114 6.23 9.93 -2.04
CA LYS A 114 7.53 10.08 -2.70
C LYS A 114 8.63 9.17 -2.10
N THR A 115 8.45 8.69 -0.86
CA THR A 115 9.42 7.76 -0.25
C THR A 115 9.60 6.50 -1.06
N LEU A 116 8.58 6.07 -1.83
CA LEU A 116 8.69 4.91 -2.70
C LEU A 116 9.75 5.07 -3.79
N LYS A 117 10.03 6.31 -4.19
CA LYS A 117 11.00 6.60 -5.25
C LYS A 117 12.45 6.36 -4.83
N GLU A 118 12.68 6.04 -3.56
CA GLU A 118 14.01 5.66 -3.09
C GLU A 118 14.45 4.29 -3.61
N PHE A 119 13.50 3.50 -4.14
CA PHE A 119 13.78 2.15 -4.65
C PHE A 119 13.27 2.00 -6.08
N GLU A 120 13.93 1.11 -6.84
CA GLU A 120 13.45 0.75 -8.18
C GLU A 120 12.30 -0.26 -8.10
N ILE A 121 12.35 -1.14 -7.09
CA ILE A 121 11.37 -2.22 -6.90
C ILE A 121 10.91 -2.21 -5.47
N VAL A 122 9.60 -2.34 -5.28
CA VAL A 122 8.99 -2.46 -3.94
C VAL A 122 8.05 -3.66 -3.91
N TYR A 123 7.70 -4.09 -2.70
CA TYR A 123 6.92 -5.30 -2.45
C TYR A 123 5.65 -4.97 -1.64
N PRO A 124 4.57 -4.53 -2.30
CA PRO A 124 3.27 -4.42 -1.62
C PRO A 124 2.68 -5.80 -1.37
N ALA A 125 1.74 -5.88 -0.44
CA ALA A 125 0.97 -7.10 -0.22
C ALA A 125 0.20 -7.49 -1.48
N GLY A 126 -0.21 -8.74 -1.55
CA GLY A 126 -0.94 -9.26 -2.71
C GLY A 126 -2.37 -9.66 -2.41
N GLY A 127 -2.95 -9.13 -1.33
CA GLY A 127 -4.34 -9.41 -0.98
C GLY A 127 -4.53 -10.36 0.20
N SER A 128 -3.44 -10.85 0.80
CA SER A 128 -3.49 -11.68 1.99
C SER A 128 -2.25 -11.41 2.85
N ASP A 129 -2.24 -11.94 4.08
CA ASP A 129 -1.09 -11.83 4.96
C ASP A 129 -0.01 -12.89 4.70
N HIS A 130 -0.09 -13.54 3.54
CA HIS A 130 0.88 -14.53 3.07
C HIS A 130 1.22 -14.28 1.59
N SER A 131 1.21 -13.04 1.16
CA SER A 131 1.41 -12.73 -0.26
C SER A 131 2.14 -11.40 -0.46
N ALA A 132 2.74 -11.26 -1.63
CA ALA A 132 3.33 -10.00 -2.08
C ALA A 132 3.36 -9.95 -3.59
N VAL A 133 3.53 -8.73 -4.10
CA VAL A 133 3.76 -8.50 -5.52
C VAL A 133 5.07 -7.75 -5.66
N LYS A 134 5.97 -8.24 -6.51
CA LYS A 134 7.22 -7.54 -6.81
C LYS A 134 6.91 -6.53 -7.91
N VAL A 135 6.94 -5.23 -7.60
CA VAL A 135 6.50 -4.18 -8.52
C VAL A 135 7.59 -3.14 -8.76
N PRO A 136 7.96 -2.89 -10.03
CA PRO A 136 8.78 -1.72 -10.32
C PRO A 136 8.03 -0.45 -9.94
N VAL A 137 8.70 0.47 -9.26
CA VAL A 137 8.06 1.71 -8.77
C VAL A 137 7.49 2.53 -9.93
N ASP A 138 8.17 2.54 -11.08
CA ASP A 138 7.70 3.30 -12.25
C ASP A 138 6.41 2.75 -12.87
N MET A 139 5.95 1.56 -12.47
CA MET A 139 4.68 1.00 -12.92
C MET A 139 3.51 1.35 -12.00
N LEU A 140 3.79 1.81 -10.78
CA LEU A 140 2.74 2.02 -9.77
C LEU A 140 1.70 3.06 -10.20
N GLU A 141 2.15 4.19 -10.73
CA GLU A 141 1.23 5.25 -11.14
C GLU A 141 0.23 4.76 -12.20
N GLY A 142 0.72 4.06 -13.21
CA GLY A 142 -0.14 3.56 -14.29
C GLY A 142 -1.12 2.49 -13.83
N ILE A 143 -0.66 1.57 -12.97
CA ILE A 143 -1.51 0.48 -12.48
C ILE A 143 -2.59 0.97 -11.53
N THR A 144 -2.23 1.87 -10.62
CA THR A 144 -3.13 2.33 -9.55
C THR A 144 -3.90 3.58 -9.90
N GLN A 145 -3.51 4.30 -10.95
CA GLN A 145 -4.01 5.64 -11.26
C GLN A 145 -3.75 6.60 -10.09
N GLY A 146 -2.69 6.33 -9.34
CA GLY A 146 -2.37 7.08 -8.12
C GLY A 146 -1.76 8.43 -8.38
N GLU A 147 -1.92 9.32 -7.40
CA GLU A 147 -1.31 10.64 -7.40
C GLU A 147 -0.10 10.63 -6.47
N TRP A 148 1.04 11.17 -6.94
CA TRP A 148 2.23 11.30 -6.10
C TRP A 148 2.05 12.41 -5.08
N VAL A 149 2.42 12.11 -3.82
CA VAL A 149 2.27 13.06 -2.71
C VAL A 149 3.51 13.03 -1.81
N ASP A 150 3.61 14.02 -0.94
CA ASP A 150 4.64 14.11 0.10
C ASP A 150 3.92 14.28 1.43
N VAL A 151 3.57 13.16 2.07
CA VAL A 151 2.80 13.19 3.33
C VAL A 151 3.50 12.46 4.47
N CYS A 152 4.72 11.97 4.26
CA CYS A 152 5.46 11.27 5.29
C CYS A 152 6.42 12.20 6.01
N LYS A 153 6.76 11.85 7.25
CA LYS A 153 7.75 12.57 8.03
C LYS A 153 9.10 12.52 7.34
N ASN A 154 9.81 13.62 7.37
CA ASN A 154 11.19 13.63 6.90
C ASN A 154 12.03 12.79 7.86
N PRO A 155 12.99 11.99 7.34
CA PRO A 155 13.86 11.24 8.22
C PRO A 155 14.62 12.20 9.15
N VAL A 156 14.72 11.82 10.42
CA VAL A 156 15.58 12.56 11.35
C VAL A 156 17.01 12.24 10.98
N PRO A 157 17.88 13.24 10.75
CA PRO A 157 19.28 12.96 10.44
C PRO A 157 19.93 12.13 11.53
N ALA A 158 20.72 11.14 11.15
CA ALA A 158 21.50 10.35 12.10
C ALA A 158 22.56 11.27 12.71
N GLU A 159 22.69 11.22 14.01
CA GLU A 159 23.67 12.02 14.73
C GLU A 159 24.88 11.19 15.09
#